data_c99381c9e34f2ab3f01a398278a1584e
#
_entry.id   c99381c9e34f2ab3f01a398278a1584e
#
_cell.length_a   1.000
_cell.length_b   1.000
_cell.length_c   1.000
_cell.angle_alpha   90.00
_cell.angle_beta   90.00
_cell.angle_gamma   90.00
#
_symmetry.space_group_name_H-M   'P 1'
#
loop_
_entity.id
_entity.type
_entity.pdbx_description
1 polymer ?
#
loop_
_entity_poly.entity_id
_entity_poly.type
_entity_poly.pdbx_seq_one_letter_code
_entity_poly.pdbx_strand_id
1 'polypeptide(L)' 'MKVQNITDIDAFFKMIANCEGTVELVTGEGDRLNLKSKLSQYVSLAKILSNGDIPELEIVAHEKEDVERILRFMMNN' A
#
# COMPACT_ATOMS: atom_id res chain seq x y z
N MET A 1 -5.44 3.35 7.78
CA MET A 1 -5.61 1.87 7.79
C MET A 1 -4.24 1.21 7.83
N LYS A 2 -4.03 0.34 8.77
CA LYS A 2 -2.76 -0.33 8.94
C LYS A 2 -2.77 -1.69 8.26
N VAL A 3 -1.75 -1.93 7.45
CA VAL A 3 -1.60 -3.18 6.70
C VAL A 3 -0.36 -3.89 7.21
N GLN A 4 -0.50 -5.17 7.56
CA GLN A 4 0.60 -5.97 8.13
C GLN A 4 0.75 -7.26 7.34
N ASN A 5 1.95 -7.82 7.38
CA ASN A 5 2.23 -9.16 6.85
C ASN A 5 1.89 -9.32 5.37
N ILE A 6 2.27 -8.34 4.55
CA ILE A 6 2.11 -8.45 3.11
C ILE A 6 3.15 -9.47 2.60
N THR A 7 2.67 -10.62 2.13
CA THR A 7 3.54 -11.69 1.63
C THR A 7 3.71 -11.62 0.11
N ASP A 8 2.72 -11.06 -0.59
CA ASP A 8 2.76 -10.93 -2.04
C ASP A 8 2.68 -9.45 -2.42
N ILE A 9 3.85 -8.84 -2.55
CA ILE A 9 3.98 -7.42 -2.86
C ILE A 9 3.44 -7.11 -4.26
N ASP A 10 3.68 -7.99 -5.22
CA ASP A 10 3.17 -7.83 -6.58
C ASP A 10 1.65 -7.76 -6.62
N ALA A 11 0.99 -8.69 -5.94
CA ALA A 11 -0.46 -8.71 -5.85
C ALA A 11 -0.98 -7.46 -5.13
N PHE A 12 -0.27 -7.02 -4.11
CA PHE A 12 -0.63 -5.80 -3.39
C PHE A 12 -0.62 -4.58 -4.31
N PHE A 13 0.44 -4.39 -5.09
CA PHE A 13 0.52 -3.26 -6.01
C PHE A 13 -0.48 -3.35 -7.16
N LYS A 14 -0.77 -4.56 -7.63
CA LYS A 14 -1.83 -4.75 -8.63
C LYS A 14 -3.19 -4.36 -8.08
N MET A 15 -3.47 -4.71 -6.83
CA MET A 15 -4.71 -4.32 -6.17
C MET A 15 -4.79 -2.80 -6.06
N ILE A 16 -3.72 -2.14 -5.63
CA ILE A 16 -3.67 -0.69 -5.54
C ILE A 16 -3.90 -0.04 -6.90
N ALA A 17 -3.33 -0.58 -7.96
CA ALA A 17 -3.50 -0.05 -9.31
C ALA A 17 -4.96 -0.12 -9.78
N ASN A 18 -5.74 -1.06 -9.25
CA ASN A 18 -7.16 -1.19 -9.58
C ASN A 18 -8.05 -0.26 -8.76
N CYS A 19 -7.50 0.43 -7.77
CA CYS A 19 -8.26 1.40 -6.99
C CYS A 19 -8.66 2.59 -7.87
N GLU A 20 -9.84 3.13 -7.62
CA GLU A 20 -10.39 4.23 -8.43
C GLU A 20 -9.87 5.59 -8.00
N GLY A 21 -9.66 5.77 -6.71
CA GLY A 21 -9.19 7.03 -6.16
C GLY A 21 -7.72 7.02 -5.80
N THR A 22 -7.29 8.07 -5.14
CA THR A 22 -5.92 8.19 -4.66
C THR A 22 -5.71 7.26 -3.47
N VAL A 23 -4.60 6.51 -3.50
CA VAL A 23 -4.18 5.67 -2.39
C VAL A 23 -2.77 6.09 -1.99
N GLU A 24 -2.58 6.39 -0.73
CA GLU A 24 -1.33 6.91 -0.20
C GLU A 24 -0.74 5.96 0.84
N LEU A 25 0.58 5.84 0.81
CA LEU A 25 1.34 5.17 1.87
C LEU A 25 1.87 6.26 2.80
N VAL A 26 1.59 6.13 4.09
CA VAL A 26 2.13 7.04 5.11
C VAL A 26 3.29 6.34 5.80
N THR A 27 4.47 6.95 5.74
CA THR A 27 5.65 6.39 6.39
C THR A 27 5.72 6.81 7.85
N GLY A 28 6.58 6.12 8.62
CA GLY A 28 6.81 6.48 10.02
C GLY A 28 7.40 7.88 10.21
N GLU A 29 7.97 8.44 9.15
CA GLU A 29 8.52 9.80 9.17
C GLU A 29 7.49 10.87 8.80
N GLY A 30 6.26 10.46 8.50
CA GLY A 30 5.19 11.38 8.15
C GLY A 30 5.07 11.70 6.67
N ASP A 31 5.89 11.08 5.83
CA ASP A 31 5.80 11.27 4.38
C ASP A 31 4.61 10.52 3.82
N ARG A 32 3.97 11.12 2.81
CA ARG A 32 2.87 10.49 2.09
C ARG A 32 3.29 10.23 0.66
N LEU A 33 3.17 8.98 0.23
CA LEU A 33 3.55 8.55 -1.10
C LEU A 33 2.32 8.06 -1.85
N ASN A 34 2.08 8.63 -3.04
CA ASN A 34 0.96 8.20 -3.87
C ASN A 34 1.30 6.86 -4.52
N LEU A 35 0.66 5.79 -4.06
CA LEU A 35 0.95 4.44 -4.53
C LEU A 35 0.46 4.17 -5.95
N LYS A 36 -0.42 4.99 -6.49
CA LYS A 36 -0.89 4.81 -7.86
C LYS A 36 0.09 5.36 -8.89
N SER A 37 0.99 6.22 -8.48
CA SER A 37 2.08 6.69 -9.36
C SER A 37 3.12 5.59 -9.48
N LYS A 38 3.55 5.27 -10.71
CA LYS A 38 4.58 4.25 -10.93
C LYS A 38 5.85 4.57 -10.16
N LEU A 39 6.24 5.82 -10.17
CA LEU A 39 7.44 6.26 -9.48
C LEU A 39 7.32 6.03 -7.98
N SER A 40 6.18 6.42 -7.40
CA SER A 40 5.93 6.22 -5.97
C SER A 40 5.88 4.74 -5.61
N GLN A 41 5.32 3.89 -6.48
CA GLN A 41 5.32 2.45 -6.26
C GLN A 41 6.74 1.90 -6.17
N TYR A 42 7.63 2.31 -7.06
CA TYR A 42 9.02 1.87 -7.03
C TYR A 42 9.73 2.36 -5.78
N VAL A 43 9.52 3.61 -5.39
CA VAL A 43 10.12 4.16 -4.18
C VAL A 43 9.62 3.43 -2.94
N SER A 44 8.31 3.18 -2.87
CA SER A 44 7.72 2.45 -1.75
C SER A 44 8.27 1.03 -1.65
N LEU A 45 8.37 0.34 -2.80
CA LEU A 45 8.92 -1.01 -2.85
C LEU A 45 10.37 -1.03 -2.38
N ALA A 46 11.18 -0.08 -2.81
CA ALA A 46 12.57 0.01 -2.40
C ALA A 46 12.71 0.22 -0.89
N LYS A 47 11.88 1.08 -0.30
CA LYS A 47 11.88 1.30 1.14
C LYS A 47 11.51 0.04 1.91
N ILE A 48 10.50 -0.68 1.44
CA ILE A 48 10.06 -1.92 2.06
C ILE A 48 11.17 -2.97 2.00
N LEU A 49 11.77 -3.15 0.83
CA LEU A 49 12.81 -4.16 0.65
C LEU A 49 14.10 -3.83 1.41
N SER A 50 14.44 -2.56 1.52
CA SER A 50 15.70 -2.16 2.17
C SER A 50 15.67 -2.42 3.67
N ASN A 51 14.50 -2.52 4.28
CA ASN A 51 14.35 -2.76 5.70
C ASN A 51 14.32 -4.24 6.08
N GLY A 52 14.34 -5.15 5.09
CA GLY A 52 14.40 -6.58 5.33
C GLY A 52 13.12 -7.22 5.84
N ASP A 53 12.28 -6.46 6.48
CA ASP A 53 10.96 -6.85 6.95
C ASP A 53 9.94 -5.87 6.42
N ILE A 54 8.72 -6.34 6.17
CA ILE A 54 7.63 -5.44 5.85
C ILE A 54 6.97 -5.07 7.17
N PRO A 55 7.31 -3.91 7.75
CA PRO A 55 6.69 -3.50 8.98
C PRO A 55 5.24 -3.12 8.70
N GLU A 56 4.55 -2.77 9.75
CA GLU A 56 3.22 -2.23 9.63
C GLU A 56 3.23 -0.99 8.73
N LEU A 57 2.43 -1.02 7.67
CA LEU A 57 2.30 0.10 6.74
C LEU A 57 0.96 0.79 6.98
N GLU A 58 0.96 2.10 6.96
CA GLU A 58 -0.27 2.85 7.03
C GLU A 58 -0.69 3.27 5.64
N ILE A 59 -1.89 2.85 5.23
CA ILE A 59 -2.44 3.14 3.92
C ILE A 59 -3.65 4.05 4.09
N VAL A 60 -3.72 5.10 3.28
CA VAL A 60 -4.86 6.01 3.28
C VAL A 60 -5.52 5.95 1.90
N ALA A 61 -6.76 5.49 1.86
CA ALA A 61 -7.58 5.51 0.66
C ALA A 61 -8.72 6.52 0.87
N HIS A 62 -9.04 7.27 -0.18
CA HIS A 62 -10.04 8.35 -0.09
C HIS A 62 -11.42 7.92 -0.56
N GLU A 63 -11.52 6.81 -1.28
CA GLU A 63 -12.80 6.27 -1.74
C GLU A 63 -13.19 5.07 -0.89
N LYS A 64 -14.48 5.03 -0.51
CA LYS A 64 -15.00 3.94 0.30
C LYS A 64 -14.77 2.57 -0.35
N GLU A 65 -14.99 2.49 -1.66
CA GLU A 65 -14.82 1.25 -2.40
C GLU A 65 -13.38 0.77 -2.38
N ASP A 66 -12.44 1.69 -2.41
CA ASP A 66 -11.02 1.37 -2.35
C ASP A 66 -10.64 0.85 -0.96
N VAL A 67 -11.19 1.43 0.09
CA VAL A 67 -10.99 0.93 1.45
C VAL A 67 -11.47 -0.51 1.57
N GLU A 68 -12.65 -0.81 1.04
CA GLU A 68 -13.20 -2.16 1.05
C GLU A 68 -12.32 -3.13 0.26
N ARG A 69 -11.79 -2.69 -0.88
CA ARG A 69 -10.90 -3.50 -1.72
C ARG A 69 -9.62 -3.86 -0.96
N ILE A 70 -9.04 -2.91 -0.27
CA ILE A 70 -7.84 -3.14 0.54
C ILE A 70 -8.13 -4.10 1.68
N LEU A 71 -9.26 -3.92 2.36
CA LEU A 71 -9.65 -4.82 3.46
C LEU A 71 -9.84 -6.26 2.97
N ARG A 72 -10.46 -6.44 1.81
CA ARG A 72 -10.61 -7.78 1.23
C ARG A 72 -9.27 -8.41 0.91
N PHE A 73 -8.36 -7.64 0.38
CA PHE A 73 -7.01 -8.12 0.09
C PHE A 73 -6.34 -8.63 1.35
N MET A 74 -6.41 -7.86 2.43
CA MET A 74 -5.81 -8.25 3.70
C MET A 74 -6.43 -9.51 4.29
N MET A 75 -7.74 -9.69 4.12
CA MET A 75 -8.44 -10.86 4.62
C MET A 75 -8.07 -12.13 3.87
N ASN A 76 -7.69 -12.01 2.60
CA ASN A 76 -7.37 -13.15 1.75
C ASN A 76 -5.87 -13.38 1.56
N ASN A 77 -5.08 -12.56 2.17
CA ASN A 77 -3.63 -12.62 2.03
C ASN A 77 -3.00 -13.66 2.97
#